data_96f2280d273cabc91485c98d0661fc45
#
_entry.id   96f2280d273cabc91485c98d0661fc45
#
_cell.length_a   1.000
_cell.length_b   1.000
_cell.length_c   1.000
_cell.angle_alpha   90.00
_cell.angle_beta   90.00
_cell.angle_gamma   90.00
#
_symmetry.space_group_name_H-M   'P 1'
#
loop_
_entity.id
_entity.type
_entity.pdbx_description
1 polymer ?
#
loop_
_entity_poly.entity_id
_entity_poly.type
_entity_poly.pdbx_seq_one_letter_code
_entity_poly.pdbx_strand_id
1 'polypeptide(L)'
;MKIAVCNSVGIDADGYAMIHSPSRWTNSTKDHSIFTYYPWQLAYCSSILKRDTDHEVKFFDGCLEKWDHDTFVEKVSDFGPDYLVMDCATRTIEADSLFAKEVKKRFGTKLIFCGPHPTTFPEEVSEYADHVVLREYEMVVRDIVQGKALPDIMGLWPNTNIRPPLDVNELPLPEDDDVSRLAYGMPGEPSSEYLEIQAYASRGCPLSCTFCVCGNISYQRPNWRPRNPENVIYELQTLRAKYPQLEGIFFDEEVHNGSKKYILELTKAIRENGLDDLKYDVMCGQWPMDEEVLDNMKSAGYYMVRLGIETAGEHAARGMELQRKFNVPKLKQLMKHGTSIGLKFYGTFTFGGEGSTDDCDKKTLDLIHELLDRNLLWRFQLSISTPQPCPPFFNRMKAQGYLKDLDWKHFDGGNHVVVNRPEYPAEKIMANFRAAEKLYEIGFNQRYSSTAKDSFKNLQLNTNGGEILLFRSSRMKQVNDVVDSIHSQFNKEVTVLAQPGVEQELRKNPHVNEVLLYGDSHFNQKTFPESLIGQLKKKSFSLGVIPFNNISGNGYSEVKAIAKRSGIKKLVAVNVEGKVFDLENPGDFGRAHIPG
;
A
#
# COMPACT_ATOMS: atom_id res chain seq x y z
N MET A 1 20.44 -26.66 9.85
CA MET A 1 19.04 -26.45 10.23
C MET A 1 18.32 -25.76 9.09
N LYS A 2 16.99 -25.92 9.02
CA LYS A 2 16.11 -25.23 8.05
C LYS A 2 15.42 -24.06 8.74
N ILE A 3 15.49 -22.89 8.14
CA ILE A 3 14.92 -21.65 8.68
C ILE A 3 13.95 -21.06 7.66
N ALA A 4 12.68 -20.97 8.02
CA ALA A 4 11.67 -20.27 7.22
C ALA A 4 11.54 -18.83 7.73
N VAL A 5 11.71 -17.86 6.84
CA VAL A 5 11.45 -16.45 7.09
C VAL A 5 10.16 -16.08 6.35
N CYS A 6 9.11 -15.72 7.09
CA CYS A 6 7.75 -15.69 6.57
C CYS A 6 7.08 -14.33 6.70
N ASN A 7 6.58 -13.83 5.56
CA ASN A 7 5.57 -12.79 5.50
C ASN A 7 4.20 -13.48 5.34
N SER A 8 3.40 -13.46 6.41
CA SER A 8 2.19 -14.28 6.49
C SER A 8 0.97 -13.64 5.83
N VAL A 9 -0.09 -14.42 5.66
CA VAL A 9 -1.37 -13.98 5.12
C VAL A 9 -2.32 -13.67 6.25
N GLY A 10 -2.55 -12.39 6.54
CA GLY A 10 -3.62 -11.94 7.42
C GLY A 10 -4.95 -11.85 6.67
N ILE A 11 -6.06 -11.99 7.40
CA ILE A 11 -7.41 -11.78 6.87
C ILE A 11 -8.10 -10.73 7.75
N ASP A 12 -8.70 -9.71 7.12
CA ASP A 12 -9.43 -8.67 7.83
C ASP A 12 -10.83 -9.15 8.30
N ALA A 13 -11.54 -8.27 9.01
CA ALA A 13 -12.87 -8.56 9.54
C ALA A 13 -13.92 -8.89 8.46
N ASP A 14 -13.71 -8.42 7.23
CA ASP A 14 -14.59 -8.64 6.08
C ASP A 14 -14.16 -9.84 5.21
N GLY A 15 -13.10 -10.56 5.60
CA GLY A 15 -12.59 -11.74 4.89
C GLY A 15 -11.64 -11.45 3.73
N TYR A 16 -11.12 -10.22 3.62
CA TYR A 16 -10.12 -9.85 2.61
C TYR A 16 -8.71 -10.06 3.13
N ALA A 17 -7.81 -10.45 2.24
CA ALA A 17 -6.41 -10.53 2.58
C ALA A 17 -5.86 -9.16 2.99
N MET A 18 -4.99 -9.16 4.00
CA MET A 18 -4.28 -7.97 4.43
C MET A 18 -2.88 -7.96 3.82
N ILE A 19 -2.47 -6.79 3.33
CA ILE A 19 -1.10 -6.54 2.90
C ILE A 19 -0.36 -5.97 4.10
N HIS A 20 0.66 -6.69 4.53
CA HIS A 20 1.48 -6.29 5.67
C HIS A 20 2.64 -5.38 5.24
N SER A 21 2.80 -4.26 5.93
CA SER A 21 4.00 -3.43 5.87
C SER A 21 4.60 -3.34 7.26
N PRO A 22 5.77 -3.94 7.49
CA PRO A 22 6.31 -4.13 8.84
C PRO A 22 6.48 -2.85 9.65
N SER A 23 6.92 -1.76 9.04
CA SER A 23 7.19 -0.50 9.75
C SER A 23 6.03 0.49 9.77
N ARG A 24 4.89 0.20 9.10
CA ARG A 24 3.83 1.19 8.87
C ARG A 24 2.44 0.67 9.17
N TRP A 25 1.72 0.25 8.12
CA TRP A 25 0.30 -0.08 8.18
C TRP A 25 0.04 -1.44 7.54
N THR A 26 -0.95 -2.13 8.04
CA THR A 26 -1.58 -3.21 7.28
C THR A 26 -2.74 -2.62 6.49
N ASN A 27 -2.76 -2.85 5.19
CA ASN A 27 -3.86 -2.47 4.33
C ASN A 27 -4.71 -3.69 3.98
N SER A 28 -6.02 -3.50 3.86
CA SER A 28 -6.91 -4.53 3.32
C SER A 28 -6.89 -4.50 1.79
N THR A 29 -6.99 -5.67 1.15
CA THR A 29 -7.18 -5.75 -0.30
C THR A 29 -8.59 -5.37 -0.75
N LYS A 30 -9.49 -5.07 0.19
CA LYS A 30 -10.88 -4.62 -0.06
C LYS A 30 -10.95 -3.43 -1.00
N ASP A 31 -10.01 -2.49 -0.91
CA ASP A 31 -10.00 -1.28 -1.73
C ASP A 31 -9.33 -1.50 -3.10
N HIS A 32 -9.16 -2.76 -3.53
CA HIS A 32 -8.50 -3.13 -4.78
C HIS A 32 -7.05 -2.63 -4.91
N SER A 33 -6.47 -2.18 -3.83
CA SER A 33 -5.03 -1.95 -3.75
C SER A 33 -4.36 -3.31 -3.78
N ILE A 34 -3.74 -3.62 -4.91
CA ILE A 34 -2.96 -4.85 -5.08
C ILE A 34 -1.46 -4.56 -4.94
N PHE A 35 -1.14 -3.34 -4.52
CA PHE A 35 0.23 -2.98 -4.20
C PHE A 35 0.67 -3.79 -2.98
N THR A 36 1.56 -4.75 -3.22
CA THR A 36 2.19 -5.54 -2.16
C THR A 36 3.48 -4.83 -1.76
N TYR A 37 3.59 -4.50 -0.48
CA TYR A 37 4.82 -3.94 0.05
C TYR A 37 5.88 -5.01 0.12
N TYR A 38 7.08 -4.68 -0.36
CA TYR A 38 8.24 -5.53 -0.14
C TYR A 38 8.58 -5.55 1.36
N PRO A 39 8.57 -6.72 2.01
CA PRO A 39 8.77 -6.81 3.46
C PRO A 39 10.26 -6.72 3.81
N TRP A 40 10.84 -5.54 3.61
CA TRP A 40 12.27 -5.28 3.59
C TRP A 40 13.01 -5.69 4.87
N GLN A 41 12.41 -5.57 6.05
CA GLN A 41 13.04 -6.03 7.30
C GLN A 41 13.20 -7.56 7.31
N LEU A 42 12.15 -8.30 6.95
CA LEU A 42 12.23 -9.76 6.77
C LEU A 42 13.20 -10.15 5.66
N ALA A 43 13.21 -9.39 4.57
CA ALA A 43 14.11 -9.60 3.45
C ALA A 43 15.59 -9.42 3.84
N TYR A 44 15.90 -8.39 4.63
CA TYR A 44 17.24 -8.25 5.21
C TYR A 44 17.55 -9.37 6.21
N CYS A 45 16.59 -9.77 7.03
CA CYS A 45 16.77 -10.90 7.95
C CYS A 45 17.14 -12.18 7.19
N SER A 46 16.41 -12.50 6.12
CA SER A 46 16.72 -13.65 5.26
C SER A 46 18.15 -13.57 4.71
N SER A 47 18.51 -12.43 4.12
CA SER A 47 19.86 -12.25 3.51
C SER A 47 20.98 -12.30 4.54
N ILE A 48 20.77 -11.75 5.74
CA ILE A 48 21.75 -11.86 6.84
C ILE A 48 21.93 -13.32 7.25
N LEU A 49 20.83 -14.07 7.41
CA LEU A 49 20.90 -15.48 7.77
C LEU A 49 21.61 -16.32 6.69
N LYS A 50 21.32 -16.08 5.42
CA LYS A 50 21.98 -16.73 4.28
C LYS A 50 23.49 -16.40 4.23
N ARG A 51 23.88 -15.17 4.55
CA ARG A 51 25.28 -14.74 4.54
C ARG A 51 26.09 -15.24 5.76
N ASP A 52 25.48 -15.16 6.95
CA ASP A 52 26.19 -15.29 8.23
C ASP A 52 26.06 -16.69 8.84
N THR A 53 25.33 -17.63 8.21
CA THR A 53 25.11 -18.99 8.73
C THR A 53 25.20 -20.03 7.62
N ASP A 54 25.54 -21.29 8.01
CA ASP A 54 25.51 -22.45 7.10
C ASP A 54 24.11 -23.13 7.09
N HIS A 55 23.06 -22.42 7.45
CA HIS A 55 21.71 -22.95 7.50
C HIS A 55 21.01 -22.85 6.15
N GLU A 56 20.10 -23.78 5.88
CA GLU A 56 19.20 -23.70 4.74
C GLU A 56 18.10 -22.69 5.07
N VAL A 57 18.20 -21.47 4.52
CA VAL A 57 17.26 -20.39 4.75
C VAL A 57 16.37 -20.22 3.55
N LYS A 58 15.05 -20.16 3.76
CA LYS A 58 14.08 -19.91 2.69
C LYS A 58 13.10 -18.83 3.09
N PHE A 59 12.90 -17.90 2.18
CA PHE A 59 11.95 -16.81 2.33
C PHE A 59 10.60 -17.20 1.70
N PHE A 60 9.50 -16.93 2.43
CA PHE A 60 8.13 -17.15 1.98
C PHE A 60 7.33 -15.87 2.11
N ASP A 61 6.70 -15.43 1.03
CA ASP A 61 5.79 -14.29 1.04
C ASP A 61 4.38 -14.69 0.57
N GLY A 62 3.53 -15.03 1.51
CA GLY A 62 2.16 -15.43 1.23
C GLY A 62 1.30 -14.26 0.70
N CYS A 63 1.63 -13.02 1.06
CA CYS A 63 0.95 -11.84 0.54
C CYS A 63 1.24 -11.62 -0.95
N LEU A 64 2.51 -11.72 -1.37
CA LEU A 64 2.91 -11.62 -2.77
C LEU A 64 2.27 -12.71 -3.62
N GLU A 65 2.35 -13.95 -3.13
CA GLU A 65 1.85 -15.14 -3.80
C GLU A 65 0.32 -15.28 -3.74
N LYS A 66 -0.34 -14.42 -2.96
CA LYS A 66 -1.80 -14.45 -2.74
C LYS A 66 -2.32 -15.80 -2.25
N TRP A 67 -1.54 -16.48 -1.43
CA TRP A 67 -1.96 -17.73 -0.83
C TRP A 67 -3.07 -17.51 0.19
N ASP A 68 -3.94 -18.49 0.31
CA ASP A 68 -4.79 -18.60 1.47
C ASP A 68 -4.03 -19.25 2.65
N HIS A 69 -4.67 -19.27 3.80
CA HIS A 69 -4.06 -19.81 5.03
C HIS A 69 -3.59 -21.26 4.85
N ASP A 70 -4.42 -22.12 4.28
CA ASP A 70 -4.13 -23.55 4.14
C ASP A 70 -2.97 -23.79 3.18
N THR A 71 -2.97 -23.10 2.05
CA THR A 71 -1.85 -23.14 1.08
C THR A 71 -0.55 -22.66 1.72
N PHE A 72 -0.61 -21.59 2.50
CA PHE A 72 0.58 -21.07 3.16
C PHE A 72 1.14 -22.07 4.19
N VAL A 73 0.27 -22.66 5.02
CA VAL A 73 0.65 -23.73 5.96
C VAL A 73 1.29 -24.91 5.23
N GLU A 74 0.70 -25.35 4.11
CA GLU A 74 1.22 -26.45 3.29
C GLU A 74 2.62 -26.12 2.77
N LYS A 75 2.81 -24.98 2.09
CA LYS A 75 4.08 -24.57 1.49
C LYS A 75 5.22 -24.46 2.50
N VAL A 76 4.96 -23.88 3.66
CA VAL A 76 5.97 -23.76 4.73
C VAL A 76 6.21 -25.12 5.39
N SER A 77 5.16 -25.92 5.55
CA SER A 77 5.27 -27.29 6.10
C SER A 77 6.08 -28.21 5.21
N ASP A 78 5.91 -28.16 3.89
CA ASP A 78 6.70 -28.94 2.92
C ASP A 78 8.20 -28.66 3.02
N PHE A 79 8.56 -27.45 3.39
CA PHE A 79 9.97 -27.11 3.66
C PHE A 79 10.48 -27.77 4.95
N GLY A 80 9.62 -27.98 5.96
CA GLY A 80 9.96 -28.62 7.23
C GLY A 80 10.95 -27.82 8.07
N PRO A 81 10.62 -26.56 8.46
CA PRO A 81 11.57 -25.69 9.14
C PRO A 81 11.84 -26.09 10.61
N ASP A 82 13.11 -26.02 11.02
CA ASP A 82 13.50 -26.08 12.44
C ASP A 82 13.13 -24.78 13.19
N TYR A 83 13.22 -23.64 12.47
CA TYR A 83 12.83 -22.32 12.95
C TYR A 83 11.90 -21.64 11.96
N LEU A 84 10.87 -20.97 12.51
CA LEU A 84 9.94 -20.11 11.78
C LEU A 84 10.08 -18.68 12.32
N VAL A 85 10.50 -17.74 11.46
CA VAL A 85 10.62 -16.31 11.78
C VAL A 85 9.45 -15.57 11.16
N MET A 86 8.70 -14.80 11.98
CA MET A 86 7.54 -14.03 11.53
C MET A 86 7.60 -12.60 12.06
N ASP A 87 7.42 -11.62 11.16
CA ASP A 87 7.19 -10.22 11.53
C ASP A 87 5.69 -9.99 11.65
N CYS A 88 5.23 -9.64 12.85
CA CYS A 88 3.81 -9.58 13.20
C CYS A 88 3.36 -8.17 13.55
N ALA A 89 2.34 -7.70 12.85
CA ALA A 89 1.63 -6.47 13.20
C ALA A 89 0.45 -6.76 14.14
N THR A 90 -0.04 -5.73 14.83
CA THR A 90 -1.18 -5.87 15.75
C THR A 90 -2.42 -6.43 15.05
N ARG A 91 -2.70 -6.02 13.81
CA ARG A 91 -3.87 -6.52 13.05
C ARG A 91 -3.74 -7.96 12.57
N THR A 92 -2.53 -8.46 12.39
CA THR A 92 -2.28 -9.80 11.84
C THR A 92 -2.02 -10.86 12.90
N ILE A 93 -1.76 -10.46 14.15
CA ILE A 93 -1.25 -11.35 15.21
C ILE A 93 -2.11 -12.61 15.45
N GLU A 94 -3.44 -12.51 15.36
CA GLU A 94 -4.31 -13.66 15.52
C GLU A 94 -4.07 -14.70 14.42
N ALA A 95 -4.07 -14.26 13.14
CA ALA A 95 -3.81 -15.14 12.00
C ALA A 95 -2.39 -15.70 12.03
N ASP A 96 -1.40 -14.85 12.34
CA ASP A 96 0.01 -15.22 12.46
C ASP A 96 0.23 -16.29 13.54
N SER A 97 -0.42 -16.13 14.70
CA SER A 97 -0.33 -17.10 15.79
C SER A 97 -0.97 -18.44 15.46
N LEU A 98 -2.12 -18.44 14.75
CA LEU A 98 -2.80 -19.67 14.32
C LEU A 98 -1.93 -20.42 13.32
N PHE A 99 -1.40 -19.75 12.31
CA PHE A 99 -0.49 -20.30 11.32
C PHE A 99 0.75 -20.94 11.99
N ALA A 100 1.43 -20.17 12.83
CA ALA A 100 2.66 -20.64 13.47
C ALA A 100 2.43 -21.85 14.39
N LYS A 101 1.31 -21.84 15.15
CA LYS A 101 0.93 -23.01 16.00
C LYS A 101 0.68 -24.25 15.16
N GLU A 102 0.10 -24.11 13.98
CA GLU A 102 -0.15 -25.25 13.11
C GLU A 102 1.15 -25.83 12.53
N VAL A 103 2.07 -24.99 12.07
CA VAL A 103 3.40 -25.41 11.61
C VAL A 103 4.17 -26.09 12.76
N LYS A 104 4.17 -25.50 13.96
CA LYS A 104 4.79 -26.08 15.16
C LYS A 104 4.24 -27.45 15.49
N LYS A 105 2.92 -27.62 15.43
CA LYS A 105 2.26 -28.91 15.70
C LYS A 105 2.70 -29.99 14.73
N ARG A 106 2.94 -29.66 13.46
CA ARG A 106 3.33 -30.62 12.43
C ARG A 106 4.79 -31.06 12.55
N PHE A 107 5.70 -30.17 12.91
CA PHE A 107 7.16 -30.39 12.81
C PHE A 107 7.95 -30.14 14.08
N GLY A 108 7.33 -29.65 15.15
CA GLY A 108 8.05 -29.24 16.37
C GLY A 108 8.89 -27.97 16.16
N THR A 109 8.60 -27.20 15.13
CA THR A 109 9.28 -25.96 14.74
C THR A 109 9.35 -24.97 15.89
N LYS A 110 10.50 -24.35 16.12
CA LYS A 110 10.65 -23.25 17.08
C LYS A 110 10.18 -21.93 16.46
N LEU A 111 9.31 -21.23 17.17
CA LEU A 111 8.67 -20.00 16.71
C LEU A 111 9.45 -18.77 17.19
N ILE A 112 9.89 -17.92 16.27
CA ILE A 112 10.52 -16.62 16.53
C ILE A 112 9.57 -15.54 16.04
N PHE A 113 8.95 -14.83 16.96
CA PHE A 113 8.06 -13.70 16.64
C PHE A 113 8.77 -12.39 16.86
N CYS A 114 8.69 -11.51 15.86
CA CYS A 114 9.30 -10.18 15.84
C CYS A 114 8.32 -9.15 15.24
N GLY A 115 8.73 -7.90 15.17
CA GLY A 115 7.90 -6.82 14.63
C GLY A 115 7.19 -5.99 15.70
N PRO A 116 6.24 -5.13 15.28
CA PRO A 116 5.64 -4.14 16.17
C PRO A 116 4.77 -4.74 17.29
N HIS A 117 3.98 -5.78 17.01
CA HIS A 117 3.14 -6.37 18.04
C HIS A 117 3.92 -7.14 19.11
N PRO A 118 4.85 -8.05 18.76
CA PRO A 118 5.71 -8.71 19.75
C PRO A 118 6.56 -7.73 20.57
N THR A 119 6.99 -6.62 19.97
CA THR A 119 7.72 -5.56 20.69
C THR A 119 6.85 -4.86 21.73
N THR A 120 5.55 -4.72 21.46
CA THR A 120 4.60 -4.01 22.33
C THR A 120 4.02 -4.91 23.43
N PHE A 121 3.74 -6.17 23.10
CA PHE A 121 3.09 -7.14 23.98
C PHE A 121 3.92 -8.43 24.12
N PRO A 122 5.19 -8.31 24.58
CA PRO A 122 6.08 -9.48 24.62
C PRO A 122 5.62 -10.57 25.57
N GLU A 123 4.98 -10.21 26.71
CA GLU A 123 4.40 -11.18 27.63
C GLU A 123 3.33 -12.04 26.96
N GLU A 124 2.37 -11.41 26.29
CA GLU A 124 1.28 -12.08 25.57
C GLU A 124 1.84 -13.06 24.54
N VAL A 125 2.76 -12.56 23.70
CA VAL A 125 3.35 -13.37 22.62
C VAL A 125 4.20 -14.51 23.16
N SER A 126 4.85 -14.35 24.30
CA SER A 126 5.67 -15.40 24.93
C SER A 126 4.86 -16.59 25.46
N GLU A 127 3.52 -16.47 25.55
CA GLU A 127 2.67 -17.62 25.91
C GLU A 127 2.63 -18.69 24.82
N TYR A 128 2.92 -18.34 23.56
CA TYR A 128 2.85 -19.26 22.43
C TYR A 128 4.07 -19.28 21.50
N ALA A 129 4.92 -18.27 21.55
CA ALA A 129 6.19 -18.22 20.81
C ALA A 129 7.35 -18.73 21.67
N ASP A 130 8.31 -19.44 21.04
CA ASP A 130 9.52 -19.90 21.72
C ASP A 130 10.50 -18.75 21.97
N HIS A 131 10.50 -17.77 21.07
CA HIS A 131 11.36 -16.59 21.14
C HIS A 131 10.57 -15.35 20.71
N VAL A 132 10.61 -14.29 21.52
CA VAL A 132 10.01 -12.98 21.21
C VAL A 132 11.12 -11.96 21.06
N VAL A 133 11.24 -11.40 19.87
CA VAL A 133 12.31 -10.46 19.52
C VAL A 133 11.76 -9.05 19.46
N LEU A 134 12.48 -8.14 20.11
CA LEU A 134 12.07 -6.75 20.27
C LEU A 134 12.78 -5.83 19.26
N ARG A 135 12.02 -4.92 18.64
CA ARG A 135 12.52 -3.83 17.77
C ARG A 135 13.21 -4.33 16.50
N GLU A 136 14.44 -3.86 16.20
CA GLU A 136 15.23 -4.33 15.06
C GLU A 136 15.72 -5.75 15.35
N TYR A 137 15.21 -6.71 14.61
CA TYR A 137 15.28 -8.12 14.97
C TYR A 137 16.31 -8.94 14.19
N GLU A 138 16.80 -8.46 13.07
CA GLU A 138 17.56 -9.25 12.11
C GLU A 138 18.81 -9.89 12.75
N MET A 139 19.57 -9.09 13.51
CA MET A 139 20.78 -9.59 14.18
C MET A 139 20.45 -10.40 15.43
N VAL A 140 19.30 -10.18 16.05
CA VAL A 140 18.84 -10.97 17.19
C VAL A 140 18.44 -12.36 16.73
N VAL A 141 17.67 -12.46 15.64
CA VAL A 141 17.31 -13.73 15.00
C VAL A 141 18.57 -14.51 14.61
N ARG A 142 19.55 -13.85 13.98
CA ARG A 142 20.85 -14.49 13.65
C ARG A 142 21.50 -15.08 14.90
N ASP A 143 21.60 -14.31 15.96
CA ASP A 143 22.26 -14.75 17.21
C ASP A 143 21.52 -15.95 17.85
N ILE A 144 20.18 -16.01 17.76
CA ILE A 144 19.37 -17.15 18.23
C ILE A 144 19.72 -18.41 17.41
N VAL A 145 19.67 -18.35 16.09
CA VAL A 145 19.88 -19.54 15.23
C VAL A 145 21.34 -20.00 15.19
N GLN A 146 22.28 -19.11 15.51
CA GLN A 146 23.70 -19.47 15.75
C GLN A 146 23.93 -20.16 17.10
N GLY A 147 22.90 -20.27 17.96
CA GLY A 147 22.99 -20.95 19.25
C GLY A 147 23.71 -20.16 20.34
N LYS A 148 23.74 -18.82 20.26
CA LYS A 148 24.23 -18.01 21.38
C LYS A 148 23.41 -18.25 22.63
N ALA A 149 24.03 -18.10 23.81
CA ALA A 149 23.31 -18.23 25.07
C ALA A 149 22.19 -17.19 25.15
N LEU A 150 20.94 -17.65 25.26
CA LEU A 150 19.75 -16.79 25.21
C LEU A 150 19.78 -15.61 26.21
N PRO A 151 20.25 -15.76 27.47
CA PRO A 151 20.33 -14.64 28.41
C PRO A 151 21.26 -13.50 27.94
N ASP A 152 22.24 -13.81 27.09
CA ASP A 152 23.23 -12.86 26.62
C ASP A 152 22.78 -12.09 25.34
N ILE A 153 21.63 -12.49 24.76
CA ILE A 153 21.11 -11.87 23.54
C ILE A 153 20.30 -10.63 23.89
N MET A 154 20.87 -9.45 23.66
CA MET A 154 20.13 -8.19 23.79
C MET A 154 19.03 -8.10 22.73
N GLY A 155 17.85 -7.65 23.14
CA GLY A 155 16.66 -7.55 22.29
C GLY A 155 15.83 -8.84 22.19
N LEU A 156 16.22 -9.90 22.92
CA LEU A 156 15.43 -11.12 23.08
C LEU A 156 14.71 -11.09 24.44
N TRP A 157 13.38 -11.11 24.44
CA TRP A 157 12.58 -11.19 25.68
C TRP A 157 12.88 -12.48 26.48
N PRO A 158 13.00 -12.46 27.83
CA PRO A 158 12.75 -11.35 28.74
C PRO A 158 13.97 -10.44 29.00
N ASN A 159 15.05 -10.53 28.21
CA ASN A 159 16.17 -9.59 28.33
C ASN A 159 15.74 -8.21 27.81
N THR A 160 15.48 -7.27 28.70
CA THR A 160 15.04 -5.91 28.39
C THR A 160 16.16 -4.98 27.91
N ASN A 161 17.42 -5.43 27.92
CA ASN A 161 18.52 -4.68 27.35
C ASN A 161 18.34 -4.55 25.84
N ILE A 162 18.21 -3.31 25.38
CA ILE A 162 17.96 -3.03 23.97
C ILE A 162 19.28 -3.07 23.20
N ARG A 163 19.28 -3.85 22.11
CA ARG A 163 20.40 -3.87 21.19
C ARG A 163 20.58 -2.48 20.54
N PRO A 164 21.85 -2.01 20.38
CA PRO A 164 22.11 -0.82 19.57
C PRO A 164 21.52 -0.96 18.16
N PRO A 165 21.05 0.14 17.55
CA PRO A 165 20.55 0.12 16.18
C PRO A 165 21.59 -0.45 15.20
N LEU A 166 21.12 -1.16 14.18
CA LEU A 166 21.98 -1.74 13.13
C LEU A 166 22.80 -0.67 12.41
N ASP A 167 24.03 -0.96 12.05
CA ASP A 167 24.72 -0.21 11.00
C ASP A 167 24.14 -0.61 9.64
N VAL A 168 23.42 0.32 9.02
CA VAL A 168 22.76 0.09 7.74
C VAL A 168 23.75 -0.10 6.58
N ASN A 169 25.03 0.25 6.77
CA ASN A 169 26.09 0.08 5.77
C ASN A 169 26.74 -1.30 5.78
N GLU A 170 26.51 -2.08 6.83
CA GLU A 170 26.96 -3.47 6.93
C GLU A 170 25.92 -4.49 6.46
N LEU A 171 24.73 -4.03 6.10
CA LEU A 171 23.66 -4.90 5.60
C LEU A 171 24.01 -5.46 4.21
N PRO A 172 23.72 -6.75 3.94
CA PRO A 172 23.77 -7.28 2.58
C PRO A 172 22.70 -6.64 1.70
N LEU A 173 22.67 -6.93 0.41
CA LEU A 173 21.48 -6.66 -0.39
C LEU A 173 20.31 -7.48 0.18
N PRO A 174 19.08 -6.92 0.20
CA PRO A 174 17.93 -7.65 0.72
C PRO A 174 17.52 -8.79 -0.21
N GLU A 175 16.75 -9.73 0.31
CA GLU A 175 16.29 -10.94 -0.36
C GLU A 175 15.75 -10.68 -1.77
N ASP A 176 16.28 -11.41 -2.73
CA ASP A 176 15.89 -11.33 -4.15
C ASP A 176 16.12 -12.66 -4.88
N ASP A 177 16.27 -13.76 -4.13
CA ASP A 177 16.55 -15.09 -4.65
C ASP A 177 15.32 -16.01 -4.57
N ASP A 178 14.70 -16.14 -3.39
CA ASP A 178 13.49 -16.94 -3.21
C ASP A 178 12.24 -16.25 -3.76
N VAL A 179 12.24 -14.91 -3.74
CA VAL A 179 11.19 -14.07 -4.33
C VAL A 179 11.84 -12.96 -5.16
N SER A 180 11.26 -12.67 -6.31
CA SER A 180 11.76 -11.58 -7.14
C SER A 180 11.30 -10.22 -6.60
N ARG A 181 12.23 -9.31 -6.33
CA ARG A 181 11.88 -7.92 -5.93
C ARG A 181 11.04 -7.21 -7.00
N LEU A 182 11.23 -7.56 -8.28
CA LEU A 182 10.44 -7.01 -9.37
C LEU A 182 8.97 -7.45 -9.31
N ALA A 183 8.65 -8.58 -8.69
CA ALA A 183 7.27 -9.06 -8.55
C ALA A 183 6.41 -8.13 -7.68
N TYR A 184 7.02 -7.31 -6.82
CA TYR A 184 6.34 -6.27 -6.04
C TYR A 184 6.11 -4.98 -6.83
N GLY A 185 6.67 -4.87 -8.04
CA GLY A 185 6.50 -3.70 -8.91
C GLY A 185 5.17 -3.77 -9.66
N MET A 186 4.42 -2.67 -9.68
CA MET A 186 3.13 -2.57 -10.37
C MET A 186 3.00 -1.24 -11.08
N PRO A 187 3.24 -1.20 -12.40
CA PRO A 187 3.06 0.04 -13.15
C PRO A 187 1.59 0.46 -13.14
N GLY A 188 1.36 1.74 -12.87
CA GLY A 188 0.03 2.36 -12.88
C GLY A 188 -0.81 2.15 -11.62
N GLU A 189 -0.30 1.55 -10.56
CA GLU A 189 -1.06 1.27 -9.33
C GLU A 189 -0.40 1.69 -8.04
N PRO A 190 -1.27 2.11 -7.12
CA PRO A 190 -2.25 3.21 -7.27
C PRO A 190 -1.53 4.53 -7.35
N SER A 191 -0.24 4.53 -7.16
CA SER A 191 0.62 5.69 -7.02
C SER A 191 1.87 5.66 -7.90
N SER A 192 2.32 4.49 -8.33
CA SER A 192 3.44 4.32 -9.26
C SER A 192 3.00 4.45 -10.72
N GLU A 193 3.83 5.07 -11.56
CA GLU A 193 3.58 5.21 -12.99
C GLU A 193 4.49 4.33 -13.84
N TYR A 194 5.50 3.75 -13.19
CA TYR A 194 6.54 2.96 -13.83
C TYR A 194 6.66 1.59 -13.15
N LEU A 195 7.32 0.67 -13.81
CA LEU A 195 7.70 -0.60 -13.20
C LEU A 195 8.86 -0.35 -12.25
N GLU A 196 8.55 -0.25 -10.95
CA GLU A 196 9.49 0.15 -9.91
C GLU A 196 9.79 -0.99 -8.95
N ILE A 197 11.03 -1.06 -8.49
CA ILE A 197 11.43 -1.89 -7.36
C ILE A 197 11.50 -1.01 -6.10
N GLN A 198 10.96 -1.52 -5.00
CA GLN A 198 11.10 -0.88 -3.70
C GLN A 198 12.54 -1.04 -3.17
N ALA A 199 13.15 0.08 -2.80
CA ALA A 199 14.51 0.14 -2.26
C ALA A 199 14.56 1.12 -1.07
N TYR A 200 15.68 1.13 -0.34
CA TYR A 200 15.82 1.87 0.91
C TYR A 200 17.21 2.49 0.96
N ALA A 201 17.27 3.82 0.89
CA ALA A 201 18.52 4.59 1.02
C ALA A 201 18.79 4.99 2.48
N SER A 202 17.81 4.81 3.38
CA SER A 202 17.97 5.08 4.81
C SER A 202 17.05 4.18 5.64
N ARG A 203 17.24 4.20 6.95
CA ARG A 203 16.39 3.53 7.92
C ARG A 203 16.10 4.46 9.10
N GLY A 204 14.82 4.51 9.52
CA GLY A 204 14.38 5.32 10.64
C GLY A 204 13.98 6.75 10.26
N CYS A 205 13.61 7.53 11.27
CA CYS A 205 13.08 8.87 11.10
C CYS A 205 13.66 9.84 12.14
N PRO A 206 14.00 11.09 11.79
CA PRO A 206 14.48 12.10 12.74
C PRO A 206 13.34 12.78 13.52
N LEU A 207 12.08 12.40 13.27
CA LEU A 207 10.90 12.97 13.90
C LEU A 207 10.32 12.01 14.96
N SER A 208 9.46 12.53 15.82
CA SER A 208 8.84 11.79 16.93
C SER A 208 7.32 11.99 16.99
N CYS A 209 6.65 11.90 15.84
CA CYS A 209 5.19 12.02 15.77
C CYS A 209 4.51 11.02 16.71
N THR A 210 3.50 11.49 17.48
CA THR A 210 2.90 10.75 18.59
C THR A 210 2.15 9.48 18.20
N PHE A 211 1.76 9.37 16.95
CA PHE A 211 1.01 8.23 16.39
C PHE A 211 1.89 7.21 15.67
N CYS A 212 3.16 7.54 15.39
CA CYS A 212 3.99 6.78 14.47
C CYS A 212 4.61 5.54 15.13
N VAL A 213 4.42 4.38 14.51
CA VAL A 213 5.00 3.09 14.92
C VAL A 213 6.53 3.11 14.77
N CYS A 214 7.03 3.67 13.68
CA CYS A 214 8.44 3.70 13.34
C CYS A 214 9.31 4.23 14.49
N GLY A 215 9.13 5.50 14.87
CA GLY A 215 9.93 6.14 15.91
C GLY A 215 9.62 5.69 17.33
N ASN A 216 8.45 5.08 17.58
CA ASN A 216 8.01 4.72 18.92
C ASN A 216 8.20 3.25 19.26
N ILE A 217 8.09 2.36 18.27
CA ILE A 217 8.16 0.92 18.47
C ILE A 217 9.42 0.35 17.82
N SER A 218 9.54 0.52 16.49
CA SER A 218 10.58 -0.16 15.72
C SER A 218 11.99 0.36 16.03
N TYR A 219 12.16 1.67 16.21
CA TYR A 219 13.45 2.29 16.48
C TYR A 219 13.45 3.12 17.76
N GLN A 220 14.67 3.45 18.21
CA GLN A 220 14.83 4.46 19.25
C GLN A 220 14.77 5.86 18.64
N ARG A 221 14.17 6.82 19.34
CA ARG A 221 14.00 8.19 18.84
C ARG A 221 15.17 9.12 19.15
N PRO A 222 15.36 10.14 18.31
CA PRO A 222 15.23 10.13 16.85
C PRO A 222 16.30 9.24 16.26
N ASN A 223 15.99 8.51 15.19
CA ASN A 223 16.90 7.51 14.67
C ASN A 223 16.82 7.45 13.14
N TRP A 224 17.47 8.38 12.45
CA TRP A 224 17.61 8.35 11.00
C TRP A 224 19.06 8.00 10.64
N ARG A 225 19.22 6.91 9.89
CA ARG A 225 20.52 6.35 9.50
C ARG A 225 20.56 6.17 7.99
N PRO A 226 21.22 7.08 7.25
CA PRO A 226 21.39 6.93 5.82
C PRO A 226 22.44 5.86 5.51
N ARG A 227 22.24 5.16 4.41
CA ARG A 227 23.27 4.34 3.77
C ARG A 227 24.25 5.25 3.03
N ASN A 228 25.51 4.84 2.97
CA ASN A 228 26.46 5.54 2.13
C ASN A 228 25.96 5.57 0.67
N PRO A 229 26.07 6.71 -0.04
CA PRO A 229 25.62 6.79 -1.43
C PRO A 229 26.19 5.67 -2.31
N GLU A 230 27.43 5.26 -2.10
CA GLU A 230 28.10 4.18 -2.85
C GLU A 230 27.36 2.85 -2.68
N ASN A 231 26.88 2.53 -1.47
CA ASN A 231 26.12 1.30 -1.21
C ASN A 231 24.76 1.33 -1.90
N VAL A 232 24.13 2.51 -1.96
CA VAL A 232 22.85 2.70 -2.69
C VAL A 232 23.10 2.54 -4.19
N ILE A 233 24.11 3.19 -4.74
CA ILE A 233 24.48 3.09 -6.16
C ILE A 233 24.77 1.64 -6.55
N TYR A 234 25.56 0.91 -5.73
CA TYR A 234 25.84 -0.52 -5.97
C TYR A 234 24.56 -1.35 -6.07
N GLU A 235 23.58 -1.13 -5.17
CA GLU A 235 22.30 -1.82 -5.23
C GLU A 235 21.53 -1.46 -6.50
N LEU A 236 21.43 -0.18 -6.86
CA LEU A 236 20.73 0.27 -8.07
C LEU A 236 21.34 -0.32 -9.34
N GLN A 237 22.67 -0.37 -9.44
CA GLN A 237 23.38 -0.99 -10.57
C GLN A 237 23.12 -2.49 -10.64
N THR A 238 23.09 -3.18 -9.49
CA THR A 238 22.78 -4.60 -9.38
C THR A 238 21.35 -4.89 -9.84
N LEU A 239 20.38 -4.11 -9.39
CA LEU A 239 18.98 -4.25 -9.79
C LEU A 239 18.77 -4.00 -11.28
N ARG A 240 19.41 -2.96 -11.83
CA ARG A 240 19.37 -2.64 -13.27
C ARG A 240 19.96 -3.76 -14.12
N ALA A 241 21.06 -4.36 -13.67
CA ALA A 241 21.69 -5.49 -14.37
C ALA A 241 20.83 -6.76 -14.31
N LYS A 242 20.22 -7.04 -13.14
CA LYS A 242 19.34 -8.21 -12.94
C LYS A 242 18.02 -8.08 -13.68
N TYR A 243 17.47 -6.86 -13.77
CA TYR A 243 16.14 -6.56 -14.32
C TYR A 243 16.20 -5.52 -15.45
N PRO A 244 16.55 -5.90 -16.70
CA PRO A 244 16.65 -4.95 -17.81
C PRO A 244 15.35 -4.19 -18.12
N GLN A 245 14.19 -4.72 -17.72
CA GLN A 245 12.88 -4.09 -17.88
C GLN A 245 12.53 -3.08 -16.77
N LEU A 246 13.40 -2.93 -15.75
CA LEU A 246 13.17 -2.00 -14.65
C LEU A 246 13.14 -0.56 -15.17
N GLU A 247 12.07 0.18 -14.83
CA GLU A 247 11.88 1.56 -15.24
C GLU A 247 12.20 2.55 -14.12
N GLY A 248 12.07 2.12 -12.87
CA GLY A 248 12.26 3.03 -11.74
C GLY A 248 12.46 2.34 -10.39
N ILE A 249 12.65 3.19 -9.39
CA ILE A 249 12.85 2.81 -8.00
C ILE A 249 11.90 3.59 -7.12
N PHE A 250 11.18 2.90 -6.26
CA PHE A 250 10.45 3.51 -5.18
C PHE A 250 11.28 3.43 -3.88
N PHE A 251 11.81 4.56 -3.41
CA PHE A 251 12.44 4.64 -2.10
C PHE A 251 11.36 4.72 -1.02
N ASP A 252 10.89 3.53 -0.59
CA ASP A 252 9.77 3.34 0.34
C ASP A 252 10.23 3.31 1.81
N GLU A 253 11.09 4.21 2.19
CA GLU A 253 11.59 4.38 3.55
C GLU A 253 10.75 5.37 4.37
N GLU A 254 10.99 5.45 5.67
CA GLU A 254 10.23 6.33 6.56
C GLU A 254 10.38 7.81 6.19
N VAL A 255 11.58 8.23 5.80
CA VAL A 255 11.87 9.56 5.25
C VAL A 255 13.18 9.57 4.48
N HIS A 256 13.09 9.78 3.18
CA HIS A 256 14.24 9.80 2.28
C HIS A 256 15.13 11.03 2.51
N ASN A 257 14.52 12.19 2.68
CA ASN A 257 15.22 13.47 2.81
C ASN A 257 15.48 13.88 4.27
N GLY A 258 15.89 12.95 5.13
CA GLY A 258 16.21 13.27 6.54
C GLY A 258 17.35 14.28 6.72
N SER A 259 18.21 14.48 5.70
CA SER A 259 19.27 15.47 5.64
C SER A 259 19.39 16.07 4.24
N LYS A 260 19.43 17.41 4.14
CA LYS A 260 19.69 18.10 2.86
C LYS A 260 21.03 17.70 2.26
N LYS A 261 22.10 17.69 3.06
CA LYS A 261 23.44 17.29 2.62
C LYS A 261 23.42 15.91 1.97
N TYR A 262 22.80 14.94 2.63
CA TYR A 262 22.73 13.57 2.11
C TYR A 262 22.00 13.48 0.76
N ILE A 263 20.86 14.17 0.62
CA ILE A 263 20.11 14.15 -0.66
C ILE A 263 20.94 14.75 -1.80
N LEU A 264 21.66 15.86 -1.54
CA LEU A 264 22.53 16.45 -2.54
C LEU A 264 23.68 15.51 -2.94
N GLU A 265 24.27 14.78 -1.98
CA GLU A 265 25.29 13.76 -2.23
C GLU A 265 24.74 12.57 -3.02
N LEU A 266 23.59 12.03 -2.62
CA LEU A 266 22.95 10.89 -3.29
C LEU A 266 22.52 11.24 -4.72
N THR A 267 21.86 12.36 -4.93
CA THR A 267 21.43 12.81 -6.26
C THR A 267 22.61 13.08 -7.19
N LYS A 268 23.72 13.59 -6.64
CA LYS A 268 24.98 13.72 -7.38
C LYS A 268 25.53 12.34 -7.78
N ALA A 269 25.61 11.40 -6.84
CA ALA A 269 26.09 10.05 -7.10
C ALA A 269 25.24 9.31 -8.16
N ILE A 270 23.91 9.47 -8.13
CA ILE A 270 23.00 8.91 -9.14
C ILE A 270 23.38 9.41 -10.54
N ARG A 271 23.57 10.72 -10.73
CA ARG A 271 23.95 11.32 -12.03
C ARG A 271 25.33 10.88 -12.49
N GLU A 272 26.33 10.89 -11.58
CA GLU A 272 27.71 10.52 -11.91
C GLU A 272 27.85 9.05 -12.31
N ASN A 273 26.89 8.20 -11.94
CA ASN A 273 26.87 6.78 -12.31
C ASN A 273 25.88 6.45 -13.44
N GLY A 274 25.29 7.46 -14.10
CA GLY A 274 24.39 7.27 -15.23
C GLY A 274 23.11 6.50 -14.86
N LEU A 275 22.55 6.77 -13.67
CA LEU A 275 21.33 6.17 -13.16
C LEU A 275 20.14 7.15 -13.17
N ASP A 276 20.33 8.36 -13.70
CA ASP A 276 19.35 9.43 -13.79
C ASP A 276 18.29 9.23 -14.90
N ASP A 277 18.45 8.21 -15.72
CA ASP A 277 17.43 7.71 -16.66
C ASP A 277 16.33 6.90 -15.94
N LEU A 278 16.62 6.28 -14.79
CA LEU A 278 15.61 5.65 -13.94
C LEU A 278 14.65 6.70 -13.32
N LYS A 279 13.44 6.26 -13.03
CA LYS A 279 12.41 7.09 -12.41
C LYS A 279 12.35 6.82 -10.91
N TYR A 280 12.46 7.89 -10.11
CA TYR A 280 12.49 7.76 -8.66
C TYR A 280 11.21 8.31 -8.03
N ASP A 281 10.55 7.48 -7.25
CA ASP A 281 9.44 7.80 -6.35
C ASP A 281 9.93 7.73 -4.91
N VAL A 282 9.60 8.72 -4.05
CA VAL A 282 10.23 8.82 -2.73
C VAL A 282 9.30 9.31 -1.64
N MET A 283 9.44 8.73 -0.44
CA MET A 283 8.78 9.21 0.78
C MET A 283 9.59 10.33 1.43
N CYS A 284 9.02 11.53 1.53
CA CYS A 284 9.70 12.72 2.04
C CYS A 284 8.91 13.45 3.13
N GLY A 285 9.64 14.22 3.93
CA GLY A 285 9.09 15.31 4.73
C GLY A 285 9.28 16.66 4.02
N GLN A 286 8.41 17.66 4.31
CA GLN A 286 8.64 19.02 3.81
C GLN A 286 9.88 19.70 4.45
N TRP A 287 10.47 19.10 5.44
CA TRP A 287 11.73 19.51 6.06
C TRP A 287 12.75 18.36 5.94
N PRO A 288 13.96 18.62 5.52
CA PRO A 288 14.63 19.91 5.21
C PRO A 288 14.58 20.32 3.72
N MET A 289 13.48 20.05 3.04
CA MET A 289 13.29 20.35 1.62
C MET A 289 13.30 21.86 1.33
N ASP A 290 13.92 22.25 0.23
CA ASP A 290 13.88 23.57 -0.40
C ASP A 290 13.97 23.42 -1.92
N GLU A 291 14.00 24.53 -2.65
CA GLU A 291 14.04 24.54 -4.12
C GLU A 291 15.31 23.86 -4.66
N GLU A 292 16.48 24.08 -4.04
CA GLU A 292 17.73 23.44 -4.43
C GLU A 292 17.64 21.90 -4.32
N VAL A 293 17.03 21.39 -3.25
CA VAL A 293 16.80 19.93 -3.09
C VAL A 293 15.89 19.42 -4.20
N LEU A 294 14.79 20.10 -4.50
CA LEU A 294 13.86 19.69 -5.57
C LEU A 294 14.52 19.71 -6.95
N ASP A 295 15.32 20.74 -7.25
CA ASP A 295 16.05 20.85 -8.52
C ASP A 295 17.07 19.71 -8.70
N ASN A 296 17.82 19.39 -7.64
CA ASN A 296 18.75 18.26 -7.65
C ASN A 296 18.04 16.91 -7.76
N MET A 297 16.94 16.72 -7.06
CA MET A 297 16.12 15.52 -7.21
C MET A 297 15.63 15.38 -8.65
N LYS A 298 15.04 16.46 -9.22
CA LYS A 298 14.56 16.45 -10.60
C LYS A 298 15.65 16.08 -11.60
N SER A 299 16.83 16.68 -11.47
CA SER A 299 17.98 16.42 -12.35
C SER A 299 18.54 15.00 -12.23
N ALA A 300 18.25 14.31 -11.15
CA ALA A 300 18.65 12.92 -10.90
C ALA A 300 17.56 11.88 -11.25
N GLY A 301 16.50 12.26 -12.00
CA GLY A 301 15.46 11.35 -12.45
C GLY A 301 14.26 11.21 -11.51
N TYR A 302 14.22 11.94 -10.40
CA TYR A 302 13.05 11.92 -9.52
C TYR A 302 11.83 12.48 -10.24
N TYR A 303 10.70 11.80 -10.11
CA TYR A 303 9.45 12.23 -10.75
C TYR A 303 8.30 12.40 -9.77
N MET A 304 8.31 11.64 -8.66
CA MET A 304 7.26 11.67 -7.63
C MET A 304 7.86 11.92 -6.26
N VAL A 305 7.29 12.89 -5.54
CA VAL A 305 7.64 13.20 -4.15
C VAL A 305 6.42 13.01 -3.28
N ARG A 306 6.46 12.01 -2.39
CA ARG A 306 5.38 11.73 -1.45
C ARG A 306 5.64 12.46 -0.15
N LEU A 307 4.68 13.27 0.25
CA LEU A 307 4.79 14.13 1.42
C LEU A 307 3.81 13.70 2.51
N GLY A 308 4.34 13.35 3.67
CA GLY A 308 3.52 13.21 4.87
C GLY A 308 3.06 14.59 5.35
N ILE A 309 1.89 15.05 4.93
CA ILE A 309 1.32 16.36 5.28
C ILE A 309 0.52 16.25 6.58
N GLU A 310 -0.23 15.21 6.72
CA GLU A 310 -1.12 14.81 7.83
C GLU A 310 -2.30 15.78 8.01
N THR A 311 -2.06 17.05 8.36
CA THR A 311 -3.11 18.03 8.68
C THR A 311 -2.75 19.43 8.23
N ALA A 312 -3.75 20.27 8.03
CA ALA A 312 -3.62 21.73 7.90
C ALA A 312 -3.99 22.50 9.20
N GLY A 313 -4.44 21.80 10.23
CA GLY A 313 -4.83 22.37 11.52
C GLY A 313 -3.66 22.50 12.48
N GLU A 314 -3.33 23.72 12.94
CA GLU A 314 -2.22 23.94 13.87
C GLU A 314 -2.37 23.19 15.20
N HIS A 315 -3.60 23.09 15.71
CA HIS A 315 -3.86 22.41 16.97
C HIS A 315 -3.61 20.90 16.84
N ALA A 316 -4.06 20.30 15.74
CA ALA A 316 -3.77 18.91 15.40
C ALA A 316 -2.26 18.68 15.18
N ALA A 317 -1.59 19.59 14.47
CA ALA A 317 -0.15 19.50 14.24
C ALA A 317 0.66 19.53 15.55
N ARG A 318 0.23 20.33 16.53
CA ARG A 318 0.83 20.34 17.87
C ARG A 318 0.54 19.06 18.63
N GLY A 319 -0.71 18.59 18.64
CA GLY A 319 -1.09 17.34 19.31
C GLY A 319 -0.34 16.12 18.77
N MET A 320 -0.18 16.03 17.46
CA MET A 320 0.59 14.98 16.80
C MET A 320 2.12 15.18 16.83
N GLU A 321 2.61 16.27 17.42
CA GLU A 321 4.03 16.63 17.48
C GLU A 321 4.72 16.66 16.10
N LEU A 322 4.05 17.21 15.09
CA LEU A 322 4.59 17.28 13.73
C LEU A 322 5.81 18.20 13.57
N GLN A 323 6.02 19.15 14.51
CA GLN A 323 7.20 20.02 14.59
C GLN A 323 7.53 20.69 13.24
N ARG A 324 8.76 20.49 12.73
CA ARG A 324 9.27 21.03 11.46
C ARG A 324 8.53 20.50 10.23
N LYS A 325 7.78 19.41 10.37
CA LYS A 325 6.96 18.85 9.31
C LYS A 325 5.73 19.71 9.00
N PHE A 326 5.31 20.57 9.93
CA PHE A 326 4.13 21.41 9.76
C PHE A 326 4.48 22.85 9.36
N ASN A 327 4.28 23.18 8.08
CA ASN A 327 4.36 24.54 7.55
C ASN A 327 3.59 24.63 6.22
N VAL A 328 2.29 24.93 6.28
CA VAL A 328 1.41 24.98 5.10
C VAL A 328 1.84 26.00 4.05
N PRO A 329 2.24 27.25 4.39
CA PRO A 329 2.76 28.20 3.40
C PRO A 329 3.99 27.68 2.65
N LYS A 330 4.99 27.14 3.38
CA LYS A 330 6.18 26.54 2.78
C LYS A 330 5.83 25.33 1.90
N LEU A 331 4.92 24.46 2.35
CA LEU A 331 4.44 23.33 1.57
C LEU A 331 3.93 23.78 0.20
N LYS A 332 3.03 24.77 0.17
CA LYS A 332 2.47 25.32 -1.08
C LYS A 332 3.53 25.90 -1.99
N GLN A 333 4.53 26.60 -1.45
CA GLN A 333 5.66 27.13 -2.20
C GLN A 333 6.48 25.99 -2.84
N LEU A 334 6.86 24.98 -2.06
CA LEU A 334 7.63 23.84 -2.52
C LEU A 334 6.89 23.05 -3.61
N MET A 335 5.60 22.79 -3.41
CA MET A 335 4.79 22.09 -4.42
C MET A 335 4.65 22.92 -5.70
N LYS A 336 4.48 24.25 -5.60
CA LYS A 336 4.45 25.14 -6.76
C LYS A 336 5.76 25.08 -7.55
N HIS A 337 6.91 25.21 -6.88
CA HIS A 337 8.22 25.14 -7.51
C HIS A 337 8.44 23.75 -8.15
N GLY A 338 8.27 22.67 -7.39
CA GLY A 338 8.46 21.32 -7.87
C GLY A 338 7.58 20.97 -9.08
N THR A 339 6.29 21.39 -9.06
CA THR A 339 5.38 21.19 -10.20
C THR A 339 5.87 21.97 -11.43
N SER A 340 6.39 23.19 -11.25
CA SER A 340 6.89 24.00 -12.37
C SER A 340 8.10 23.39 -13.08
N ILE A 341 8.90 22.58 -12.39
CA ILE A 341 10.03 21.83 -12.95
C ILE A 341 9.68 20.38 -13.33
N GLY A 342 8.38 20.00 -13.26
CA GLY A 342 7.87 18.69 -13.68
C GLY A 342 8.00 17.57 -12.66
N LEU A 343 8.08 17.89 -11.36
CA LEU A 343 7.85 16.92 -10.30
C LEU A 343 6.35 16.77 -10.02
N LYS A 344 5.95 15.57 -9.64
CA LYS A 344 4.60 15.26 -9.17
C LYS A 344 4.61 15.11 -7.65
N PHE A 345 3.52 15.53 -7.00
CA PHE A 345 3.39 15.39 -5.55
C PHE A 345 2.27 14.44 -5.17
N TYR A 346 2.58 13.57 -4.23
CA TYR A 346 1.63 12.69 -3.56
C TYR A 346 1.51 13.14 -2.09
N GLY A 347 0.31 13.45 -1.62
CA GLY A 347 0.09 13.88 -0.24
C GLY A 347 -0.54 12.79 0.61
N THR A 348 -0.07 12.59 1.86
CA THR A 348 -0.79 11.78 2.84
C THR A 348 -1.45 12.68 3.86
N PHE A 349 -2.74 12.43 4.15
CA PHE A 349 -3.57 13.22 5.06
C PHE A 349 -4.27 12.33 6.07
N THR A 350 -4.35 12.80 7.31
CA THR A 350 -4.86 12.05 8.43
C THR A 350 -5.97 12.83 9.14
N PHE A 351 -7.11 12.20 9.37
CA PHE A 351 -8.28 12.76 10.04
C PHE A 351 -8.42 12.22 11.46
N GLY A 352 -8.88 13.04 12.39
CA GLY A 352 -9.10 12.63 13.77
C GLY A 352 -7.82 12.42 14.60
N GLY A 353 -6.68 12.94 14.14
CA GLY A 353 -5.40 12.85 14.86
C GLY A 353 -5.45 13.43 16.25
N GLU A 354 -4.42 13.16 17.05
CA GLU A 354 -4.31 13.70 18.40
C GLU A 354 -4.35 15.23 18.37
N GLY A 355 -5.17 15.86 19.22
CA GLY A 355 -5.41 17.30 19.20
C GLY A 355 -6.24 17.79 18.01
N SER A 356 -6.71 16.92 17.10
CA SER A 356 -7.60 17.34 16.02
C SER A 356 -8.98 17.72 16.53
N THR A 357 -9.59 18.68 15.84
CA THR A 357 -10.95 19.16 16.03
C THR A 357 -11.67 19.16 14.68
N ASP A 358 -12.99 19.34 14.69
CA ASP A 358 -13.78 19.50 13.46
C ASP A 358 -13.22 20.62 12.55
N ASP A 359 -12.79 21.74 13.13
CA ASP A 359 -12.16 22.85 12.40
C ASP A 359 -10.79 22.46 11.80
N CYS A 360 -9.96 21.69 12.52
CA CYS A 360 -8.69 21.21 12.00
C CYS A 360 -8.86 20.34 10.77
N ASP A 361 -9.80 19.38 10.82
CA ASP A 361 -10.05 18.46 9.73
C ASP A 361 -10.71 19.16 8.54
N LYS A 362 -11.59 20.14 8.78
CA LYS A 362 -12.12 21.03 7.71
C LYS A 362 -11.03 21.83 7.02
N LYS A 363 -10.09 22.41 7.76
CA LYS A 363 -8.91 23.08 7.16
C LYS A 363 -8.08 22.13 6.30
N THR A 364 -8.01 20.87 6.70
CA THR A 364 -7.32 19.83 5.91
C THR A 364 -8.08 19.52 4.62
N LEU A 365 -9.41 19.44 4.67
CA LEU A 365 -10.27 19.32 3.48
C LEU A 365 -10.06 20.50 2.52
N ASP A 366 -10.07 21.74 3.04
CA ASP A 366 -9.88 22.95 2.26
C ASP A 366 -8.49 22.98 1.60
N LEU A 367 -7.45 22.53 2.32
CA LEU A 367 -6.11 22.42 1.77
C LEU A 367 -6.05 21.40 0.62
N ILE A 368 -6.63 20.21 0.79
CA ILE A 368 -6.65 19.20 -0.28
C ILE A 368 -7.34 19.76 -1.51
N HIS A 369 -8.51 20.39 -1.32
CA HIS A 369 -9.27 21.01 -2.42
C HIS A 369 -8.44 22.10 -3.13
N GLU A 370 -7.83 23.03 -2.38
CA GLU A 370 -6.97 24.08 -2.95
C GLU A 370 -5.80 23.49 -3.75
N LEU A 371 -5.13 22.47 -3.22
CA LEU A 371 -3.98 21.85 -3.89
C LEU A 371 -4.40 21.15 -5.18
N LEU A 372 -5.58 20.51 -5.21
CA LEU A 372 -6.15 19.92 -6.41
C LEU A 372 -6.50 21.01 -7.44
N ASP A 373 -7.26 22.04 -7.05
CA ASP A 373 -7.68 23.12 -7.95
C ASP A 373 -6.50 23.84 -8.62
N ARG A 374 -5.39 23.94 -7.89
CA ARG A 374 -4.14 24.55 -8.40
C ARG A 374 -3.23 23.56 -9.13
N ASN A 375 -3.67 22.31 -9.32
CA ASN A 375 -2.89 21.26 -9.97
C ASN A 375 -1.53 20.99 -9.30
N LEU A 376 -1.44 21.18 -7.97
CA LEU A 376 -0.24 20.96 -7.16
C LEU A 376 -0.19 19.56 -6.55
N LEU A 377 -1.32 18.88 -6.46
CA LEU A 377 -1.45 17.56 -5.87
C LEU A 377 -1.82 16.55 -6.96
N TRP A 378 -0.88 15.69 -7.32
CA TRP A 378 -1.09 14.67 -8.34
C TRP A 378 -1.96 13.52 -7.85
N ARG A 379 -1.65 13.00 -6.66
CA ARG A 379 -2.41 11.96 -5.97
C ARG A 379 -2.36 12.20 -4.47
N PHE A 380 -3.20 11.53 -3.72
CA PHE A 380 -3.17 11.60 -2.27
C PHE A 380 -3.76 10.34 -1.64
N GLN A 381 -3.42 10.13 -0.38
CA GLN A 381 -3.95 9.09 0.48
C GLN A 381 -4.62 9.73 1.70
N LEU A 382 -5.74 9.18 2.09
CA LEU A 382 -6.48 9.56 3.29
C LEU A 382 -6.40 8.45 4.31
N SER A 383 -6.27 8.81 5.57
CA SER A 383 -6.36 7.86 6.67
C SER A 383 -7.13 8.46 7.86
N ILE A 384 -7.82 7.58 8.58
CA ILE A 384 -8.31 7.89 9.92
C ILE A 384 -7.16 7.61 10.89
N SER A 385 -6.86 8.58 11.75
CA SER A 385 -5.79 8.41 12.74
C SER A 385 -6.15 7.33 13.74
N THR A 386 -5.64 6.15 13.49
CA THR A 386 -5.83 4.99 14.37
C THR A 386 -4.61 4.87 15.28
N PRO A 387 -4.77 5.06 16.59
CA PRO A 387 -3.66 4.97 17.53
C PRO A 387 -3.21 3.52 17.64
N GLN A 388 -2.09 3.19 17.02
CA GLN A 388 -1.48 1.87 17.19
C GLN A 388 -1.02 1.69 18.65
N PRO A 389 -1.04 0.49 19.23
CA PRO A 389 -0.58 0.25 20.60
C PRO A 389 0.86 0.72 20.82
N CYS A 390 1.18 1.17 22.04
CA CYS A 390 2.46 1.67 22.50
C CYS A 390 2.79 3.15 22.20
N PRO A 391 2.65 3.74 20.99
CA PRO A 391 2.85 5.17 20.77
C PRO A 391 2.10 6.07 21.76
N PRO A 392 2.61 7.28 22.03
CA PRO A 392 2.01 8.19 23.02
C PRO A 392 0.52 8.47 22.79
N PHE A 393 0.09 8.54 21.56
CA PHE A 393 -1.33 8.76 21.20
C PHE A 393 -2.22 7.64 21.77
N PHE A 394 -1.87 6.37 21.56
CA PHE A 394 -2.62 5.24 22.11
C PHE A 394 -2.70 5.30 23.63
N ASN A 395 -1.56 5.49 24.28
CA ASN A 395 -1.49 5.48 25.73
C ASN A 395 -2.34 6.60 26.35
N ARG A 396 -2.33 7.80 25.75
CA ARG A 396 -3.15 8.92 26.22
C ARG A 396 -4.64 8.67 26.01
N MET A 397 -5.03 8.16 24.83
CA MET A 397 -6.45 7.84 24.55
C MET A 397 -6.97 6.72 25.47
N LYS A 398 -6.16 5.72 25.72
CA LYS A 398 -6.49 4.64 26.67
C LYS A 398 -6.65 5.16 28.09
N ALA A 399 -5.71 5.95 28.59
CA ALA A 399 -5.74 6.53 29.92
C ALA A 399 -6.93 7.47 30.17
N GLN A 400 -7.40 8.15 29.12
CA GLN A 400 -8.55 9.06 29.15
C GLN A 400 -9.89 8.34 28.93
N GLY A 401 -9.88 7.04 28.63
CA GLY A 401 -11.10 6.28 28.34
C GLY A 401 -11.74 6.61 26.99
N TYR A 402 -10.98 7.15 26.04
CA TYR A 402 -11.46 7.55 24.73
C TYR A 402 -11.31 6.49 23.63
N LEU A 403 -10.68 5.36 23.91
CA LEU A 403 -10.71 4.22 22.99
C LEU A 403 -12.09 3.56 23.04
N LYS A 404 -12.80 3.63 21.93
CA LYS A 404 -14.17 3.10 21.79
C LYS A 404 -14.17 1.58 21.61
N ASP A 405 -13.14 1.07 20.96
CA ASP A 405 -13.03 -0.32 20.53
C ASP A 405 -11.56 -0.77 20.67
N LEU A 406 -11.38 -2.00 21.09
CA LEU A 406 -10.06 -2.65 21.22
C LEU A 406 -9.96 -3.93 20.39
N ASP A 407 -10.91 -4.17 19.47
CA ASP A 407 -10.74 -5.20 18.45
C ASP A 407 -9.67 -4.73 17.45
N TRP A 408 -8.55 -5.42 17.43
CA TRP A 408 -7.42 -5.07 16.57
C TRP A 408 -7.77 -5.06 15.08
N LYS A 409 -8.79 -5.79 14.66
CA LYS A 409 -9.26 -5.80 13.26
C LYS A 409 -9.82 -4.45 12.83
N HIS A 410 -10.32 -3.66 13.78
CA HIS A 410 -10.84 -2.31 13.54
C HIS A 410 -9.76 -1.22 13.51
N PHE A 411 -8.49 -1.57 13.76
CA PHE A 411 -7.38 -0.61 13.66
C PHE A 411 -6.90 -0.45 12.22
N ASP A 412 -7.81 -0.26 11.30
CA ASP A 412 -7.60 -0.30 9.84
C ASP A 412 -7.27 1.04 9.19
N GLY A 413 -7.45 2.15 9.91
CA GLY A 413 -7.12 3.49 9.40
C GLY A 413 -8.04 4.04 8.30
N GLY A 414 -9.14 3.36 7.95
CA GLY A 414 -10.01 3.80 6.86
C GLY A 414 -11.51 3.54 7.06
N ASN A 415 -11.88 2.42 7.68
CA ASN A 415 -13.28 2.04 7.82
C ASN A 415 -13.81 2.25 9.25
N HIS A 416 -12.92 2.27 10.24
CA HIS A 416 -13.30 2.35 11.64
C HIS A 416 -12.62 3.52 12.35
N VAL A 417 -13.40 4.23 13.16
CA VAL A 417 -12.90 5.25 14.08
C VAL A 417 -12.90 4.67 15.49
N VAL A 418 -11.73 4.27 15.97
CA VAL A 418 -11.57 3.63 17.29
C VAL A 418 -11.45 4.62 18.45
N VAL A 419 -11.26 5.91 18.16
CA VAL A 419 -11.17 6.99 19.15
C VAL A 419 -12.47 7.79 19.17
N ASN A 420 -13.04 8.01 20.38
CA ASN A 420 -14.22 8.82 20.55
C ASN A 420 -14.01 9.84 21.66
N ARG A 421 -13.72 11.09 21.29
CA ARG A 421 -13.47 12.20 22.23
C ARG A 421 -14.72 13.07 22.38
N PRO A 422 -15.03 13.61 23.58
CA PRO A 422 -16.19 14.47 23.76
C PRO A 422 -16.18 15.73 22.87
N GLU A 423 -15.01 16.34 22.71
CA GLU A 423 -14.82 17.55 21.90
C GLU A 423 -14.79 17.26 20.39
N TYR A 424 -14.49 16.02 19.99
CA TYR A 424 -14.48 15.61 18.59
C TYR A 424 -14.91 14.14 18.45
N PRO A 425 -16.23 13.89 18.41
CA PRO A 425 -16.79 12.53 18.37
C PRO A 425 -16.46 11.75 17.09
N ALA A 426 -16.46 10.42 17.20
CA ALA A 426 -16.13 9.49 16.12
C ALA A 426 -16.97 9.72 14.85
N GLU A 427 -18.27 10.04 15.02
CA GLU A 427 -19.18 10.31 13.91
C GLU A 427 -18.77 11.53 13.10
N LYS A 428 -18.23 12.58 13.75
CA LYS A 428 -17.73 13.77 13.07
C LYS A 428 -16.41 13.50 12.35
N ILE A 429 -15.51 12.71 12.96
CA ILE A 429 -14.25 12.27 12.32
C ILE A 429 -14.59 11.52 11.03
N MET A 430 -15.49 10.55 11.12
CA MET A 430 -15.94 9.78 9.96
C MET A 430 -16.60 10.66 8.91
N ALA A 431 -17.43 11.63 9.30
CA ALA A 431 -18.08 12.54 8.36
C ALA A 431 -17.06 13.38 7.57
N ASN A 432 -16.03 13.93 8.23
CA ASN A 432 -14.96 14.67 7.57
C ASN A 432 -14.12 13.77 6.66
N PHE A 433 -13.79 12.55 7.11
CA PHE A 433 -13.09 11.57 6.30
C PHE A 433 -13.88 11.22 5.02
N ARG A 434 -15.18 10.93 5.14
CA ARG A 434 -16.05 10.65 3.97
C ARG A 434 -16.21 11.86 3.06
N ALA A 435 -16.16 13.09 3.59
CA ALA A 435 -16.11 14.29 2.75
C ALA A 435 -14.80 14.38 1.97
N ALA A 436 -13.67 14.00 2.59
CA ALA A 436 -12.37 13.96 1.91
C ALA A 436 -12.33 12.89 0.79
N GLU A 437 -12.93 11.72 1.00
CA GLU A 437 -13.00 10.67 -0.03
C GLU A 437 -13.65 11.16 -1.33
N LYS A 438 -14.62 12.07 -1.25
CA LYS A 438 -15.24 12.67 -2.45
C LYS A 438 -14.23 13.46 -3.30
N LEU A 439 -13.16 13.97 -2.69
CA LEU A 439 -12.11 14.69 -3.40
C LEU A 439 -11.27 13.79 -4.32
N TYR A 440 -11.29 12.44 -4.10
CA TYR A 440 -10.69 11.51 -5.05
C TYR A 440 -11.28 11.62 -6.44
N GLU A 441 -12.59 11.90 -6.53
CA GLU A 441 -13.28 12.08 -7.82
C GLU A 441 -12.72 13.29 -8.57
N ILE A 442 -12.50 14.41 -7.87
CA ILE A 442 -11.92 15.63 -8.47
C ILE A 442 -10.52 15.32 -9.01
N GLY A 443 -9.64 14.77 -8.17
CA GLY A 443 -8.27 14.43 -8.57
C GLY A 443 -8.22 13.41 -9.72
N PHE A 444 -9.12 12.42 -9.73
CA PHE A 444 -9.24 11.48 -10.83
C PHE A 444 -9.65 12.18 -12.13
N ASN A 445 -10.68 13.00 -12.09
CA ASN A 445 -11.20 13.70 -13.26
C ASN A 445 -10.17 14.69 -13.85
N GLN A 446 -9.35 15.34 -13.03
CA GLN A 446 -8.27 16.20 -13.50
C GLN A 446 -7.21 15.42 -14.29
N ARG A 447 -6.83 14.24 -13.82
CA ARG A 447 -5.82 13.40 -14.48
C ARG A 447 -6.31 12.75 -15.76
N TYR A 448 -7.56 12.32 -15.80
CA TYR A 448 -8.10 11.44 -16.83
C TYR A 448 -9.36 12.01 -17.53
N SER A 449 -9.50 13.33 -17.59
CA SER A 449 -10.74 14.01 -17.94
C SER A 449 -11.22 13.85 -19.40
N SER A 450 -10.40 13.34 -20.33
CA SER A 450 -10.72 13.41 -21.75
C SER A 450 -10.57 12.12 -22.55
N THR A 451 -10.07 11.04 -21.98
CA THR A 451 -9.56 9.91 -22.77
C THR A 451 -10.60 8.82 -23.05
N ALA A 452 -11.58 8.63 -22.15
CA ALA A 452 -12.55 7.54 -22.32
C ALA A 452 -13.68 7.82 -23.34
N LYS A 453 -13.90 9.07 -23.74
CA LYS A 453 -14.97 9.46 -24.68
C LYS A 453 -14.84 8.88 -26.08
N ASP A 454 -13.61 8.63 -26.51
CA ASP A 454 -13.31 8.09 -27.85
C ASP A 454 -12.83 6.63 -27.78
N SER A 455 -13.00 5.93 -26.64
CA SER A 455 -12.44 4.59 -26.39
C SER A 455 -12.82 3.57 -27.46
N PHE A 456 -14.05 3.60 -27.94
CA PHE A 456 -14.55 2.66 -28.96
C PHE A 456 -14.51 3.20 -30.36
N LYS A 457 -14.04 4.43 -30.59
CA LYS A 457 -13.96 5.04 -31.91
C LYS A 457 -13.08 4.21 -32.84
N ASN A 458 -13.62 3.85 -34.00
CA ASN A 458 -12.97 3.02 -35.02
C ASN A 458 -12.70 1.56 -34.62
N LEU A 459 -13.24 1.06 -33.51
CA LEU A 459 -13.13 -0.35 -33.16
C LEU A 459 -14.21 -1.17 -33.87
N GLN A 460 -13.80 -2.23 -34.57
CA GLN A 460 -14.71 -3.20 -35.17
C GLN A 460 -14.95 -4.36 -34.20
N LEU A 461 -15.88 -4.15 -33.26
CA LEU A 461 -16.33 -5.24 -32.36
C LEU A 461 -17.66 -5.77 -32.92
N ASN A 462 -17.72 -7.09 -33.08
CA ASN A 462 -18.94 -7.74 -33.50
C ASN A 462 -19.92 -7.84 -32.32
N THR A 463 -20.91 -6.96 -32.28
CA THR A 463 -21.95 -6.95 -31.23
C THR A 463 -23.21 -7.73 -31.65
N ASN A 464 -23.26 -8.37 -32.82
CA ASN A 464 -24.28 -9.29 -33.37
C ASN A 464 -25.71 -9.16 -32.78
N GLY A 465 -26.26 -7.95 -32.74
CA GLY A 465 -27.64 -7.73 -32.30
C GLY A 465 -27.93 -7.83 -30.82
N GLY A 466 -26.99 -8.35 -29.97
CA GLY A 466 -27.17 -8.52 -28.53
C GLY A 466 -27.01 -7.22 -27.71
N GLU A 467 -27.45 -7.27 -26.45
CA GLU A 467 -27.26 -6.20 -25.48
C GLU A 467 -25.79 -6.12 -25.02
N ILE A 468 -25.40 -4.95 -24.50
CA ILE A 468 -24.07 -4.72 -23.91
C ILE A 468 -24.21 -4.56 -22.40
N LEU A 469 -23.40 -5.30 -21.63
CA LEU A 469 -23.31 -5.15 -20.20
C LEU A 469 -22.03 -4.41 -19.80
N LEU A 470 -22.18 -3.33 -19.05
CA LEU A 470 -21.07 -2.62 -18.44
C LEU A 470 -21.06 -2.91 -16.93
N PHE A 471 -19.90 -3.33 -16.41
CA PHE A 471 -19.68 -3.50 -14.98
C PHE A 471 -19.20 -2.17 -14.40
N ARG A 472 -19.97 -1.56 -13.49
CA ARG A 472 -19.58 -0.30 -12.85
C ARG A 472 -18.42 -0.57 -11.85
N SER A 473 -17.22 -0.63 -12.38
CA SER A 473 -15.98 -0.94 -11.67
C SER A 473 -15.02 0.25 -11.60
N SER A 474 -15.43 1.42 -12.10
CA SER A 474 -14.63 2.64 -12.11
C SER A 474 -15.46 3.85 -11.68
N ARG A 475 -14.83 5.05 -11.71
CA ARG A 475 -15.46 6.33 -11.38
C ARG A 475 -16.60 6.68 -12.34
N MET A 476 -17.63 7.35 -11.82
CA MET A 476 -18.86 7.64 -12.59
C MET A 476 -18.62 8.39 -13.88
N LYS A 477 -17.69 9.36 -13.88
CA LYS A 477 -17.34 10.09 -15.11
C LYS A 477 -16.80 9.14 -16.18
N GLN A 478 -15.86 8.27 -15.86
CA GLN A 478 -15.33 7.29 -16.83
C GLN A 478 -16.42 6.31 -17.28
N VAL A 479 -17.27 5.85 -16.38
CA VAL A 479 -18.40 4.98 -16.71
C VAL A 479 -19.31 5.65 -17.74
N ASN A 480 -19.71 6.90 -17.51
CA ASN A 480 -20.53 7.66 -18.45
C ASN A 480 -19.82 7.91 -19.79
N ASP A 481 -18.55 8.31 -19.76
CA ASP A 481 -17.75 8.52 -20.99
C ASP A 481 -17.65 7.22 -21.82
N VAL A 482 -17.53 6.05 -21.17
CA VAL A 482 -17.51 4.73 -21.83
C VAL A 482 -18.89 4.38 -22.40
N VAL A 483 -19.98 4.62 -21.65
CA VAL A 483 -21.36 4.43 -22.14
C VAL A 483 -21.61 5.26 -23.38
N ASP A 484 -21.27 6.55 -23.35
CA ASP A 484 -21.44 7.47 -24.47
C ASP A 484 -20.60 7.06 -25.69
N SER A 485 -19.36 6.58 -25.46
CA SER A 485 -18.50 6.05 -26.53
C SER A 485 -19.08 4.78 -27.19
N ILE A 486 -19.65 3.87 -26.39
CA ILE A 486 -20.34 2.68 -26.87
C ILE A 486 -21.54 3.07 -27.75
N HIS A 487 -22.37 3.98 -27.24
CA HIS A 487 -23.53 4.46 -27.99
C HIS A 487 -23.12 5.13 -29.30
N SER A 488 -22.15 6.04 -29.28
CA SER A 488 -21.63 6.73 -30.45
C SER A 488 -21.10 5.78 -31.54
N GLN A 489 -20.40 4.69 -31.11
CA GLN A 489 -19.79 3.77 -32.07
C GLN A 489 -20.75 2.68 -32.59
N PHE A 490 -21.61 2.15 -31.70
CA PHE A 490 -22.43 0.96 -32.02
C PHE A 490 -23.92 1.26 -32.14
N ASN A 491 -24.34 2.49 -31.85
CA ASN A 491 -25.75 2.92 -31.75
C ASN A 491 -26.58 1.98 -30.86
N LYS A 492 -26.02 1.66 -29.68
CA LYS A 492 -26.64 0.78 -28.69
C LYS A 492 -26.72 1.43 -27.32
N GLU A 493 -27.79 1.11 -26.62
CA GLU A 493 -27.94 1.39 -25.21
C GLU A 493 -27.22 0.32 -24.37
N VAL A 494 -26.89 0.66 -23.13
CA VAL A 494 -26.05 -0.16 -22.26
C VAL A 494 -26.83 -0.53 -20.99
N THR A 495 -26.84 -1.81 -20.65
CA THR A 495 -27.23 -2.27 -19.31
C THR A 495 -26.02 -2.13 -18.38
N VAL A 496 -26.21 -1.48 -17.22
CA VAL A 496 -25.11 -1.29 -16.24
C VAL A 496 -25.37 -2.10 -14.97
N LEU A 497 -24.41 -2.93 -14.62
CA LEU A 497 -24.38 -3.63 -13.33
C LEU A 497 -23.66 -2.77 -12.28
N ALA A 498 -24.36 -2.32 -11.24
CA ALA A 498 -23.88 -1.31 -10.32
C ALA A 498 -24.36 -1.51 -8.88
N GLN A 499 -23.76 -0.78 -7.96
CA GLN A 499 -24.17 -0.67 -6.58
C GLN A 499 -25.39 0.28 -6.43
N PRO A 500 -26.24 0.08 -5.41
CA PRO A 500 -27.44 0.91 -5.20
C PRO A 500 -27.16 2.41 -5.09
N GLY A 501 -26.07 2.81 -4.47
CA GLY A 501 -25.74 4.21 -4.21
C GLY A 501 -25.49 5.09 -5.44
N VAL A 502 -25.34 4.50 -6.64
CA VAL A 502 -25.08 5.24 -7.88
C VAL A 502 -26.19 5.12 -8.93
N GLU A 503 -27.25 4.40 -8.63
CA GLU A 503 -28.35 4.14 -9.54
C GLU A 503 -28.97 5.42 -10.11
N GLN A 504 -29.30 6.39 -9.25
CA GLN A 504 -29.94 7.63 -9.67
C GLN A 504 -29.05 8.45 -10.62
N GLU A 505 -27.74 8.39 -10.45
CA GLU A 505 -26.79 9.07 -11.30
C GLU A 505 -26.66 8.38 -12.66
N LEU A 506 -26.58 7.06 -12.69
CA LEU A 506 -26.56 6.26 -13.93
C LEU A 506 -27.81 6.48 -14.78
N ARG A 507 -29.00 6.55 -14.16
CA ARG A 507 -30.27 6.79 -14.86
C ARG A 507 -30.40 8.18 -15.49
N LYS A 508 -29.49 9.12 -15.19
CA LYS A 508 -29.42 10.43 -15.86
C LYS A 508 -28.76 10.34 -17.24
N ASN A 509 -27.97 9.30 -17.50
CA ASN A 509 -27.35 9.10 -18.80
C ASN A 509 -28.41 8.48 -19.76
N PRO A 510 -28.79 9.17 -20.88
CA PRO A 510 -29.84 8.72 -21.77
C PRO A 510 -29.51 7.43 -22.52
N HIS A 511 -28.24 7.01 -22.51
CA HIS A 511 -27.76 5.80 -23.18
C HIS A 511 -27.67 4.59 -22.23
N VAL A 512 -28.09 4.75 -20.97
CA VAL A 512 -28.26 3.66 -20.03
C VAL A 512 -29.70 3.16 -20.09
N ASN A 513 -29.90 1.97 -20.64
CA ASN A 513 -31.19 1.31 -20.77
C ASN A 513 -31.70 0.76 -19.45
N GLU A 514 -30.83 0.06 -18.73
CA GLU A 514 -31.19 -0.62 -17.50
C GLU A 514 -30.03 -0.57 -16.48
N VAL A 515 -30.37 -0.48 -15.21
CA VAL A 515 -29.42 -0.61 -14.12
C VAL A 515 -29.78 -1.85 -13.31
N LEU A 516 -28.88 -2.84 -13.31
CA LEU A 516 -28.97 -4.03 -12.46
C LEU A 516 -28.19 -3.77 -11.17
N LEU A 517 -28.84 -4.02 -10.02
CA LEU A 517 -28.24 -3.73 -8.73
C LEU A 517 -27.76 -5.01 -8.06
N TYR A 518 -26.55 -4.95 -7.49
CA TYR A 518 -26.07 -5.93 -6.55
C TYR A 518 -25.69 -5.25 -5.22
N GLY A 519 -25.81 -6.03 -4.10
CA GLY A 519 -25.95 -5.44 -2.77
C GLY A 519 -24.69 -4.89 -2.10
N ASP A 520 -23.49 -5.03 -2.69
CA ASP A 520 -22.22 -4.68 -2.04
C ASP A 520 -21.52 -3.47 -2.65
N SER A 521 -20.62 -2.87 -1.87
CA SER A 521 -19.81 -1.74 -2.31
C SER A 521 -18.79 -2.12 -3.38
N HIS A 522 -18.31 -3.37 -3.40
CA HIS A 522 -17.29 -3.89 -4.33
C HIS A 522 -17.70 -5.23 -4.95
N PHE A 523 -17.18 -5.51 -6.15
CA PHE A 523 -17.32 -6.83 -6.77
C PHE A 523 -16.52 -7.86 -5.98
N ASN A 524 -17.21 -8.90 -5.48
CA ASN A 524 -16.60 -10.00 -4.76
C ASN A 524 -17.21 -11.32 -5.28
N GLN A 525 -16.39 -12.16 -5.91
CA GLN A 525 -16.88 -13.40 -6.52
C GLN A 525 -17.43 -14.41 -5.49
N LYS A 526 -16.98 -14.36 -4.23
CA LYS A 526 -17.44 -15.28 -3.17
C LYS A 526 -18.83 -14.89 -2.65
N THR A 527 -19.13 -13.61 -2.60
CA THR A 527 -20.42 -13.09 -2.09
C THR A 527 -21.38 -12.67 -3.21
N PHE A 528 -20.95 -12.70 -4.48
CA PHE A 528 -21.78 -12.28 -5.61
C PHE A 528 -23.00 -13.22 -5.77
N PRO A 529 -24.25 -12.70 -5.81
CA PRO A 529 -25.45 -13.54 -5.80
C PRO A 529 -25.56 -14.46 -7.01
N GLU A 530 -25.69 -15.77 -6.81
CA GLU A 530 -25.91 -16.75 -7.89
C GLU A 530 -27.20 -16.49 -8.67
N SER A 531 -28.24 -15.97 -8.00
CA SER A 531 -29.47 -15.54 -8.67
C SER A 531 -29.23 -14.47 -9.72
N LEU A 532 -28.31 -13.53 -9.45
CA LEU A 532 -27.94 -12.46 -10.38
C LEU A 532 -27.10 -13.01 -11.53
N ILE A 533 -26.17 -13.94 -11.28
CA ILE A 533 -25.45 -14.67 -12.35
C ILE A 533 -26.46 -15.37 -13.29
N GLY A 534 -27.49 -16.01 -12.73
CA GLY A 534 -28.56 -16.64 -13.51
C GLY A 534 -29.36 -15.64 -14.36
N GLN A 535 -29.63 -14.45 -13.84
CA GLN A 535 -30.28 -13.37 -14.61
C GLN A 535 -29.40 -12.86 -15.75
N LEU A 536 -28.09 -12.62 -15.50
CA LEU A 536 -27.14 -12.19 -16.51
C LEU A 536 -27.01 -13.18 -17.67
N LYS A 537 -26.95 -14.48 -17.35
CA LYS A 537 -26.92 -15.57 -18.36
C LYS A 537 -28.16 -15.59 -19.25
N LYS A 538 -29.36 -15.35 -18.67
CA LYS A 538 -30.64 -15.37 -19.40
C LYS A 538 -30.75 -14.21 -20.39
N LYS A 539 -30.15 -13.05 -20.10
CA LYS A 539 -30.18 -11.86 -20.98
C LYS A 539 -29.28 -11.98 -22.21
N SER A 540 -28.34 -12.92 -22.24
CA SER A 540 -27.48 -13.23 -23.41
C SER A 540 -26.74 -12.01 -23.97
N PHE A 541 -25.99 -11.32 -23.14
CA PHE A 541 -25.19 -10.18 -23.55
C PHE A 541 -24.14 -10.56 -24.62
N SER A 542 -24.02 -9.74 -25.66
CA SER A 542 -23.04 -9.94 -26.74
C SER A 542 -21.65 -9.44 -26.38
N LEU A 543 -21.58 -8.42 -25.54
CA LEU A 543 -20.35 -7.76 -25.10
C LEU A 543 -20.43 -7.40 -23.63
N GLY A 544 -19.39 -7.70 -22.88
CA GLY A 544 -19.17 -7.21 -21.53
C GLY A 544 -18.03 -6.19 -21.50
N VAL A 545 -18.22 -5.09 -20.82
CA VAL A 545 -17.25 -3.99 -20.73
C VAL A 545 -16.90 -3.73 -19.27
N ILE A 546 -15.61 -3.73 -18.96
CA ILE A 546 -15.08 -3.49 -17.62
C ILE A 546 -14.20 -2.23 -17.66
N PRO A 547 -14.68 -1.05 -17.21
CA PRO A 547 -13.86 0.13 -17.06
C PRO A 547 -12.86 -0.03 -15.91
N PHE A 548 -11.56 0.19 -16.16
CA PHE A 548 -10.51 0.21 -15.15
C PHE A 548 -10.20 1.64 -14.71
N ASN A 549 -10.08 1.87 -13.43
CA ASN A 549 -9.64 3.17 -12.88
C ASN A 549 -8.11 3.36 -12.90
N ASN A 550 -7.40 2.48 -13.59
CA ASN A 550 -5.95 2.50 -13.75
C ASN A 550 -5.52 2.11 -15.17
N ILE A 551 -4.22 2.14 -15.44
CA ILE A 551 -3.66 1.85 -16.78
C ILE A 551 -3.59 0.34 -17.03
N SER A 552 -3.22 -0.46 -16.01
CA SER A 552 -2.85 -1.87 -16.16
C SER A 552 -4.03 -2.85 -16.00
N GLY A 553 -5.13 -2.42 -15.39
CA GLY A 553 -6.25 -3.31 -15.01
C GLY A 553 -5.93 -4.24 -13.83
N ASN A 554 -4.89 -3.91 -13.08
CA ASN A 554 -4.60 -4.58 -11.81
C ASN A 554 -5.72 -4.29 -10.79
N GLY A 555 -6.02 -5.24 -9.87
CA GLY A 555 -7.14 -5.12 -8.91
C GLY A 555 -8.52 -5.46 -9.47
N TYR A 556 -8.63 -5.92 -10.69
CA TYR A 556 -9.90 -6.23 -11.35
C TYR A 556 -10.17 -7.74 -11.50
N SER A 557 -9.41 -8.60 -10.80
CA SER A 557 -9.59 -10.07 -10.86
C SER A 557 -11.01 -10.50 -10.47
N GLU A 558 -11.58 -9.90 -9.43
CA GLU A 558 -12.93 -10.21 -8.93
C GLU A 558 -14.01 -9.91 -9.99
N VAL A 559 -14.02 -8.70 -10.55
CA VAL A 559 -15.00 -8.34 -11.57
C VAL A 559 -14.80 -9.12 -12.87
N LYS A 560 -13.55 -9.42 -13.24
CA LYS A 560 -13.24 -10.29 -14.39
C LYS A 560 -13.79 -11.70 -14.19
N ALA A 561 -13.62 -12.27 -12.99
CA ALA A 561 -14.15 -13.59 -12.64
C ALA A 561 -15.69 -13.63 -12.69
N ILE A 562 -16.35 -12.61 -12.14
CA ILE A 562 -17.82 -12.47 -12.19
C ILE A 562 -18.29 -12.33 -13.64
N ALA A 563 -17.62 -11.50 -14.45
CA ALA A 563 -17.95 -11.32 -15.86
C ALA A 563 -17.82 -12.62 -16.67
N LYS A 564 -16.77 -13.40 -16.46
CA LYS A 564 -16.61 -14.75 -17.06
C LYS A 564 -17.74 -15.69 -16.63
N ARG A 565 -18.12 -15.72 -15.35
CA ARG A 565 -19.22 -16.55 -14.85
C ARG A 565 -20.59 -16.14 -15.39
N SER A 566 -20.76 -14.90 -15.84
CA SER A 566 -22.01 -14.37 -16.42
C SER A 566 -22.32 -14.92 -17.83
N GLY A 567 -21.42 -15.72 -18.41
CA GLY A 567 -21.64 -16.35 -19.72
C GLY A 567 -21.55 -15.41 -20.91
N ILE A 568 -20.94 -14.24 -20.73
CA ILE A 568 -20.74 -13.24 -21.78
C ILE A 568 -19.65 -13.74 -22.74
N LYS A 569 -19.93 -13.76 -24.04
CA LYS A 569 -19.04 -14.35 -25.05
C LYS A 569 -17.80 -13.50 -25.35
N LYS A 570 -17.91 -12.19 -25.22
CA LYS A 570 -16.82 -11.26 -25.49
C LYS A 570 -16.67 -10.29 -24.33
N LEU A 571 -15.48 -10.25 -23.75
CA LEU A 571 -15.15 -9.37 -22.65
C LEU A 571 -14.04 -8.42 -23.07
N VAL A 572 -14.25 -7.12 -22.86
CA VAL A 572 -13.24 -6.09 -23.07
C VAL A 572 -13.09 -5.23 -21.81
N ALA A 573 -11.92 -4.66 -21.64
CA ALA A 573 -11.68 -3.65 -20.64
C ALA A 573 -11.35 -2.30 -21.28
N VAL A 574 -11.65 -1.21 -20.57
CA VAL A 574 -11.29 0.16 -20.97
C VAL A 574 -10.51 0.79 -19.83
N ASN A 575 -9.25 1.12 -20.05
CA ASN A 575 -8.44 1.76 -19.02
C ASN A 575 -8.69 3.28 -18.92
N VAL A 576 -8.04 3.95 -17.97
CA VAL A 576 -8.17 5.40 -17.76
C VAL A 576 -7.68 6.25 -18.93
N GLU A 577 -6.84 5.70 -19.81
CA GLU A 577 -6.37 6.35 -21.04
C GLU A 577 -7.32 6.13 -22.22
N GLY A 578 -8.44 5.44 -22.01
CA GLY A 578 -9.41 5.10 -23.04
C GLY A 578 -8.96 3.97 -23.98
N LYS A 579 -7.87 3.28 -23.66
CA LYS A 579 -7.41 2.14 -24.43
C LYS A 579 -8.29 0.93 -24.15
N VAL A 580 -8.77 0.27 -25.21
CA VAL A 580 -9.61 -0.93 -25.11
C VAL A 580 -8.76 -2.19 -25.27
N PHE A 581 -8.98 -3.15 -24.41
CA PHE A 581 -8.25 -4.43 -24.37
C PHE A 581 -9.21 -5.60 -24.45
N ASP A 582 -8.83 -6.61 -25.24
CA ASP A 582 -9.52 -7.88 -25.28
C ASP A 582 -9.09 -8.75 -24.09
N LEU A 583 -10.02 -9.09 -23.22
CA LEU A 583 -9.73 -9.90 -22.01
C LEU A 583 -9.62 -11.40 -22.29
N GLU A 584 -9.97 -11.85 -23.50
CA GLU A 584 -9.85 -13.25 -23.92
C GLU A 584 -8.54 -13.52 -24.68
N ASN A 585 -7.94 -12.48 -25.27
CA ASN A 585 -6.67 -12.53 -25.97
C ASN A 585 -5.65 -11.54 -25.35
N PRO A 586 -5.02 -11.89 -24.24
CA PRO A 586 -4.15 -10.99 -23.49
C PRO A 586 -2.85 -10.56 -24.21
N GLY A 587 -2.57 -11.05 -25.41
CA GLY A 587 -1.42 -10.62 -26.22
C GLY A 587 -1.42 -9.13 -26.61
N ASP A 588 -2.56 -8.42 -26.50
CA ASP A 588 -2.69 -6.98 -26.77
C ASP A 588 -2.38 -6.07 -25.57
N PHE A 589 -2.22 -6.64 -24.39
CA PHE A 589 -1.67 -5.89 -23.25
C PHE A 589 -0.17 -5.78 -23.46
N GLY A 590 0.30 -4.68 -23.99
CA GLY A 590 1.73 -4.40 -24.10
C GLY A 590 2.40 -4.66 -22.76
N ARG A 591 3.11 -5.78 -22.63
CA ARG A 591 3.98 -6.27 -21.55
C ARG A 591 3.58 -5.97 -20.10
N ALA A 592 2.32 -5.75 -19.76
CA ALA A 592 1.86 -5.85 -18.39
C ALA A 592 1.62 -7.33 -18.08
N HIS A 593 2.46 -7.95 -17.28
CA HIS A 593 2.20 -9.28 -16.74
C HIS A 593 0.86 -9.25 -16.02
N ILE A 594 -0.16 -9.88 -16.60
CA ILE A 594 -1.34 -10.31 -15.85
C ILE A 594 -0.94 -11.67 -15.27
N PRO A 595 -0.82 -11.81 -13.95
CA PRO A 595 -0.76 -13.14 -13.36
C PRO A 595 -2.07 -13.84 -13.71
N GLY A 596 -1.97 -15.05 -14.24
CA GLY A 596 -3.08 -15.92 -14.61
C GLY A 596 -3.95 -16.32 -13.42
#